data_81438e363e078c7a5b0b26e8df30805c
#
_entry.id   81438e363e078c7a5b0b26e8df30805c
#
_cell.length_a   1.000
_cell.length_b   1.000
_cell.length_c   1.000
_cell.angle_alpha   90.00
_cell.angle_beta   90.00
_cell.angle_gamma   90.00
#
_symmetry.space_group_name_H-M   'P 1'
#
loop_
_entity.id
_entity.type
_entity.pdbx_description
1 polymer ?
#
loop_
_entity_poly.entity_id
_entity_poly.type
_entity_poly.pdbx_seq_one_letter_code
_entity_poly.pdbx_strand_id
1 'polypeptide(L)'
;MIKDKFNELYEALKRDETLAGISIKSFNRPEKLPSNETSIVIRPVGPPMQSVHGSNTSLSKTFLYQVNVESTNYTECKKLQRKIEKIMEDQGFYQTAGGLDDWIPEIKRYVDARTYKGRSALYKEY
;
A
#
# COMPACT_ATOMS: atom_id res chain seq x y z
N MET A 1 -21.09 -10.65 6.91
CA MET A 1 -19.85 -10.01 7.42
C MET A 1 -19.25 -9.11 6.34
N ILE A 2 -18.91 -7.89 6.71
CA ILE A 2 -18.28 -6.95 5.78
C ILE A 2 -16.79 -7.27 5.69
N LYS A 3 -16.30 -7.38 4.47
CA LYS A 3 -14.86 -7.60 4.23
C LYS A 3 -14.13 -6.27 4.16
N ASP A 4 -12.92 -6.26 4.69
CA ASP A 4 -12.05 -5.09 4.69
C ASP A 4 -10.85 -5.34 3.78
N LYS A 5 -10.87 -4.72 2.60
CA LYS A 5 -9.80 -4.90 1.61
C LYS A 5 -8.47 -4.35 2.10
N PHE A 6 -8.50 -3.25 2.83
CA PHE A 6 -7.27 -2.67 3.40
C PHE A 6 -6.57 -3.66 4.32
N ASN A 7 -7.33 -4.31 5.20
CA ASN A 7 -6.77 -5.29 6.12
C ASN A 7 -6.21 -6.50 5.36
N GLU A 8 -6.90 -6.94 4.31
CA GLU A 8 -6.41 -8.04 3.47
C GLU A 8 -5.03 -7.73 2.88
N LEU A 9 -4.86 -6.52 2.36
CA LEU A 9 -3.57 -6.08 1.79
C LEU A 9 -2.49 -5.94 2.84
N TYR A 10 -2.84 -5.35 3.98
CA TYR A 10 -1.91 -5.18 5.08
C TYR A 10 -1.37 -6.53 5.55
N GLU A 11 -2.26 -7.50 5.72
CA GLU A 11 -1.85 -8.84 6.12
C GLU A 11 -1.03 -9.55 5.04
N ALA A 12 -1.36 -9.33 3.76
CA ALA A 12 -0.58 -9.90 2.65
C ALA A 12 0.86 -9.37 2.67
N LEU A 13 1.05 -8.08 2.93
CA LEU A 13 2.38 -7.49 3.03
C LEU A 13 3.14 -8.04 4.24
N LYS A 14 2.46 -8.14 5.38
CA LYS A 14 3.11 -8.58 6.62
C LYS A 14 3.55 -10.03 6.60
N ARG A 15 2.81 -10.91 5.93
CA ARG A 15 3.15 -12.35 5.90
C ARG A 15 4.13 -12.71 4.79
N ASP A 16 4.46 -11.79 3.90
CA ASP A 16 5.38 -12.08 2.79
C ASP A 16 6.81 -12.20 3.30
N GLU A 17 7.43 -13.33 3.03
CA GLU A 17 8.78 -13.63 3.52
C GLU A 17 9.85 -12.70 2.93
N THR A 18 9.62 -12.17 1.73
CA THR A 18 10.58 -11.27 1.09
C THR A 18 10.67 -9.92 1.78
N LEU A 19 9.70 -9.59 2.63
CA LEU A 19 9.67 -8.36 3.41
C LEU A 19 9.96 -8.62 4.90
N ALA A 20 10.39 -9.82 5.25
CA ALA A 20 10.68 -10.18 6.65
C ALA A 20 11.74 -9.25 7.24
N GLY A 21 11.54 -8.86 8.49
CA GLY A 21 12.47 -7.97 9.20
C GLY A 21 12.26 -6.49 8.93
N ILE A 22 11.39 -6.13 7.99
CA ILE A 22 11.07 -4.72 7.72
C ILE A 22 9.83 -4.32 8.53
N SER A 23 9.85 -3.11 9.11
CA SER A 23 8.70 -2.58 9.82
C SER A 23 7.58 -2.24 8.82
N ILE A 24 6.44 -2.91 8.96
CA ILE A 24 5.26 -2.68 8.11
C ILE A 24 4.12 -2.23 9.00
N LYS A 25 3.62 -1.03 8.76
CA LYS A 25 2.57 -0.41 9.58
C LYS A 25 1.48 0.18 8.69
N SER A 26 0.33 0.45 9.31
CA SER A 26 -0.78 1.11 8.64
C SER A 26 -0.86 2.56 9.08
N PHE A 27 -1.21 3.44 8.16
CA PHE A 27 -1.45 4.88 8.31
C PHE A 27 -0.21 5.70 8.60
N ASN A 28 0.58 5.39 9.63
CA ASN A 28 1.71 6.21 10.02
C ASN A 28 2.93 5.38 10.38
N ARG A 29 4.10 5.95 10.12
CA ARG A 29 5.35 5.39 10.60
C ARG A 29 5.43 5.62 12.12
N PRO A 30 5.74 4.58 12.93
CA PRO A 30 5.82 4.76 14.39
C PRO A 30 6.90 5.79 14.77
N GLU A 31 6.56 6.68 15.68
CA GLU A 31 7.51 7.69 16.18
C GLU A 31 8.69 7.04 16.91
N LYS A 32 8.47 5.90 17.53
CA LYS A 32 9.50 5.18 18.28
C LYS A 32 10.48 4.44 17.37
N LEU A 33 10.16 4.27 16.10
CA LEU A 33 11.06 3.60 15.17
C LEU A 33 12.26 4.49 14.90
N PRO A 34 13.50 3.98 15.07
CA PRO A 34 14.70 4.79 14.85
C PRO A 34 14.69 5.42 13.44
N SER A 35 15.21 6.64 13.34
CA SER A 35 15.16 7.41 12.09
C SER A 35 15.91 6.73 10.94
N ASN A 36 16.88 5.88 11.24
CA ASN A 36 17.64 5.14 10.23
C ASN A 36 17.04 3.77 9.87
N GLU A 37 15.93 3.38 10.50
CA GLU A 37 15.24 2.14 10.19
C GLU A 37 14.37 2.32 8.95
N THR A 38 14.42 1.32 8.06
CA THR A 38 13.56 1.28 6.89
C THR A 38 12.13 0.93 7.32
N SER A 39 11.16 1.59 6.71
CA SER A 39 9.75 1.34 7.02
C SER A 39 8.90 1.27 5.76
N ILE A 40 7.83 0.48 5.86
CA ILE A 40 6.78 0.39 4.84
C ILE A 40 5.48 0.77 5.55
N VAL A 41 4.77 1.75 4.98
CA VAL A 41 3.49 2.21 5.51
C VAL A 41 2.46 2.15 4.41
N ILE A 42 1.36 1.46 4.66
CA ILE A 42 0.22 1.42 3.74
C ILE A 42 -0.93 2.23 4.33
N ARG A 43 -1.59 3.03 3.49
CA ARG A 43 -2.71 3.87 3.91
C ARG A 43 -3.71 4.02 2.77
N PRO A 44 -5.00 4.14 3.09
CA PRO A 44 -5.98 4.44 2.04
C PRO A 44 -5.83 5.88 1.57
N VAL A 45 -6.02 6.10 0.26
CA VAL A 45 -6.07 7.45 -0.32
C VAL A 45 -7.45 8.06 -0.13
N GLY A 46 -8.47 7.20 -0.01
CA GLY A 46 -9.84 7.61 0.25
C GLY A 46 -10.69 6.40 0.55
N PRO A 47 -11.98 6.57 0.82
CA PRO A 47 -12.85 5.43 1.08
C PRO A 47 -13.09 4.62 -0.19
N PRO A 48 -13.52 3.36 -0.05
CA PRO A 48 -13.86 2.53 -1.21
C PRO A 48 -14.94 3.22 -2.06
N MET A 49 -14.78 3.12 -3.39
CA MET A 49 -15.71 3.74 -4.32
C MET A 49 -16.53 2.67 -5.05
N GLN A 50 -17.79 2.96 -5.29
CA GLN A 50 -18.64 2.07 -6.08
C GLN A 50 -18.17 2.14 -7.54
N SER A 51 -17.94 1.00 -8.16
CA SER A 51 -17.34 0.97 -9.50
C SER A 51 -18.20 0.30 -10.57
N VAL A 52 -18.84 -0.81 -10.27
CA VAL A 52 -19.68 -1.54 -11.25
C VAL A 52 -21.11 -1.56 -10.72
N HIS A 53 -22.08 -1.17 -11.54
CA HIS A 53 -23.48 -1.12 -11.16
C HIS A 53 -24.32 -2.07 -11.98
N GLY A 54 -25.33 -2.67 -11.33
CA GLY A 54 -26.34 -3.47 -11.95
C GLY A 54 -27.63 -3.33 -11.17
N SER A 55 -28.76 -3.09 -11.83
CA SER A 55 -30.06 -2.91 -11.17
C SER A 55 -30.02 -1.87 -10.05
N ASN A 56 -29.34 -0.75 -10.27
CA ASN A 56 -29.15 0.34 -9.30
C ASN A 56 -28.35 -0.05 -8.06
N THR A 57 -27.62 -1.15 -8.10
CA THR A 57 -26.78 -1.61 -6.99
C THR A 57 -25.32 -1.70 -7.45
N SER A 58 -24.42 -1.29 -6.59
CA SER A 58 -22.99 -1.45 -6.86
C SER A 58 -22.62 -2.93 -6.77
N LEU A 59 -21.99 -3.46 -7.81
CA LEU A 59 -21.56 -4.86 -7.87
C LEU A 59 -20.13 -5.05 -7.41
N SER A 60 -19.32 -4.00 -7.37
CA SER A 60 -17.95 -4.05 -6.88
C SER A 60 -17.52 -2.70 -6.38
N LYS A 61 -16.36 -2.67 -5.72
CA LYS A 61 -15.75 -1.43 -5.22
C LYS A 61 -14.38 -1.23 -5.82
N THR A 62 -14.00 0.02 -5.98
CA THR A 62 -12.64 0.42 -6.38
C THR A 62 -11.92 0.98 -5.17
N PHE A 63 -10.66 0.59 -5.01
CA PHE A 63 -9.84 1.00 -3.88
C PHE A 63 -8.57 1.68 -4.36
N LEU A 64 -8.14 2.70 -3.64
CA LEU A 64 -6.87 3.37 -3.85
C LEU A 64 -6.10 3.36 -2.56
N TYR A 65 -4.90 2.78 -2.61
CA TYR A 65 -4.01 2.72 -1.43
C TYR A 65 -2.65 3.26 -1.81
N GLN A 66 -2.02 3.93 -0.86
CA GLN A 66 -0.66 4.41 -1.04
C GLN A 66 0.27 3.56 -0.18
N VAL A 67 1.38 3.12 -0.77
CA VAL A 67 2.41 2.37 -0.05
C VAL A 67 3.68 3.20 -0.07
N ASN A 68 4.12 3.61 1.11
CA ASN A 68 5.29 4.45 1.29
C ASN A 68 6.44 3.62 1.83
N VAL A 69 7.56 3.63 1.12
CA VAL A 69 8.81 3.04 1.61
C VAL A 69 9.75 4.18 1.95
N GLU A 70 10.23 4.19 3.19
CA GLU A 70 11.20 5.18 3.65
C GLU A 70 12.47 4.48 4.10
N SER A 71 13.63 4.93 3.60
CA SER A 71 14.93 4.35 3.92
C SER A 71 16.02 5.39 3.77
N THR A 72 17.10 5.23 4.51
CA THR A 72 18.31 6.02 4.30
C THR A 72 19.08 5.58 3.06
N ASN A 73 18.66 4.48 2.42
CA ASN A 73 19.31 3.91 1.24
C ASN A 73 18.34 3.94 0.05
N TYR A 74 18.67 4.72 -0.98
CA TYR A 74 17.85 4.86 -2.18
C TYR A 74 17.56 3.52 -2.86
N THR A 75 18.61 2.70 -3.03
CA THR A 75 18.48 1.41 -3.70
C THR A 75 17.55 0.46 -2.94
N GLU A 76 17.58 0.52 -1.61
CA GLU A 76 16.67 -0.29 -0.79
C GLU A 76 15.22 0.07 -1.03
N CYS A 77 14.91 1.38 -1.14
CA CYS A 77 13.56 1.81 -1.46
C CYS A 77 13.08 1.18 -2.77
N LYS A 78 13.93 1.18 -3.79
CA LYS A 78 13.57 0.61 -5.10
C LYS A 78 13.38 -0.89 -5.05
N LYS A 79 14.26 -1.60 -4.34
CA LYS A 79 14.16 -3.05 -4.18
C LYS A 79 12.86 -3.44 -3.47
N LEU A 80 12.53 -2.72 -2.39
CA LEU A 80 11.33 -3.02 -1.62
C LEU A 80 10.06 -2.71 -2.42
N GLN A 81 10.01 -1.58 -3.13
CA GLN A 81 8.84 -1.26 -3.96
C GLN A 81 8.66 -2.28 -5.09
N ARG A 82 9.74 -2.83 -5.62
CA ARG A 82 9.63 -3.88 -6.64
C ARG A 82 9.00 -5.14 -6.07
N LYS A 83 9.34 -5.51 -4.85
CA LYS A 83 8.73 -6.64 -4.16
C LYS A 83 7.26 -6.37 -3.83
N ILE A 84 6.97 -5.16 -3.35
CA ILE A 84 5.60 -4.73 -3.03
C ILE A 84 4.73 -4.76 -4.28
N GLU A 85 5.26 -4.30 -5.41
CA GLU A 85 4.53 -4.30 -6.67
C GLU A 85 4.00 -5.70 -7.02
N LYS A 86 4.83 -6.72 -6.84
CA LYS A 86 4.41 -8.11 -7.11
C LYS A 86 3.33 -8.57 -6.13
N ILE A 87 3.48 -8.24 -4.85
CA ILE A 87 2.48 -8.59 -3.84
C ILE A 87 1.14 -7.93 -4.18
N MET A 88 1.18 -6.66 -4.54
CA MET A 88 -0.02 -5.91 -4.90
C MET A 88 -0.68 -6.47 -6.17
N GLU A 89 0.11 -6.84 -7.18
CA GLU A 89 -0.41 -7.46 -8.39
C GLU A 89 -1.13 -8.78 -8.09
N ASP A 90 -0.57 -9.60 -7.20
CA ASP A 90 -1.19 -10.85 -6.78
C ASP A 90 -2.54 -10.62 -6.11
N GLN A 91 -2.73 -9.45 -5.52
CA GLN A 91 -3.99 -9.05 -4.89
C GLN A 91 -4.91 -8.29 -5.84
N GLY A 92 -4.54 -8.16 -7.11
CA GLY A 92 -5.34 -7.47 -8.12
C GLY A 92 -5.17 -5.96 -8.14
N PHE A 93 -4.05 -5.45 -7.62
CA PHE A 93 -3.77 -4.02 -7.57
C PHE A 93 -2.60 -3.66 -8.47
N TYR A 94 -2.75 -2.53 -9.16
CA TYR A 94 -1.75 -2.03 -10.08
C TYR A 94 -1.41 -0.59 -9.78
N GLN A 95 -0.15 -0.22 -9.97
CA GLN A 95 0.32 1.13 -9.75
C GLN A 95 -0.41 2.11 -10.68
N THR A 96 -0.81 3.24 -10.14
CA THR A 96 -1.42 4.33 -10.90
C THR A 96 -0.60 5.61 -10.68
N ALA A 97 -0.97 6.68 -11.36
CA ALA A 97 -0.30 7.97 -11.23
C ALA A 97 -0.43 8.50 -9.80
N GLY A 98 0.54 9.28 -9.38
CA GLY A 98 0.58 9.88 -8.05
C GLY A 98 1.60 9.19 -7.16
N GLY A 99 2.12 9.95 -6.24
CA GLY A 99 3.12 9.47 -5.30
C GLY A 99 4.29 10.44 -5.19
N LEU A 100 5.39 9.94 -4.63
CA LEU A 100 6.57 10.73 -4.39
C LEU A 100 7.80 9.82 -4.51
N ASP A 101 8.87 10.35 -5.07
CA ASP A 101 10.15 9.65 -5.16
C ASP A 101 11.25 10.68 -4.97
N ASP A 102 11.64 10.90 -3.70
CA ASP A 102 12.54 12.00 -3.38
C ASP A 102 13.29 11.77 -2.07
N TRP A 103 14.34 12.54 -1.89
CA TRP A 103 15.02 12.67 -0.63
C TRP A 103 14.36 13.80 0.17
N ILE A 104 13.99 13.54 1.41
CA ILE A 104 13.31 14.52 2.27
C ILE A 104 14.29 14.97 3.35
N PRO A 105 14.86 16.19 3.22
CA PRO A 105 15.91 16.66 4.16
C PRO A 105 15.44 16.73 5.61
N GLU A 106 14.18 17.05 5.85
CA GLU A 106 13.64 17.22 7.18
C GLU A 106 13.65 15.92 7.99
N ILE A 107 13.49 14.79 7.33
CA ILE A 107 13.51 13.48 7.98
C ILE A 107 14.76 12.67 7.64
N LYS A 108 15.60 13.19 6.74
CA LYS A 108 16.87 12.58 6.32
C LYS A 108 16.69 11.15 5.82
N ARG A 109 15.66 10.93 5.01
CA ARG A 109 15.38 9.65 4.36
C ARG A 109 14.92 9.85 2.93
N TYR A 110 15.15 8.84 2.11
CA TYR A 110 14.48 8.72 0.82
C TYR A 110 13.07 8.21 1.04
N VAL A 111 12.12 8.76 0.30
CA VAL A 111 10.72 8.33 0.34
C VAL A 111 10.33 7.91 -1.07
N ASP A 112 9.86 6.68 -1.21
CA ASP A 112 9.27 6.16 -2.45
C ASP A 112 7.83 5.80 -2.13
N ALA A 113 6.92 6.69 -2.48
CA ALA A 113 5.50 6.52 -2.22
C ALA A 113 4.79 6.25 -3.55
N ARG A 114 4.05 5.14 -3.63
CA ARG A 114 3.32 4.76 -4.84
C ARG A 114 1.87 4.53 -4.53
N THR A 115 1.01 4.89 -5.48
CA THR A 115 -0.43 4.69 -5.37
C THR A 115 -0.82 3.47 -6.19
N TYR A 116 -1.60 2.59 -5.58
CA TYR A 116 -2.08 1.36 -6.22
C TYR A 116 -3.59 1.38 -6.27
N LYS A 117 -4.14 0.94 -7.41
CA LYS A 117 -5.58 0.88 -7.64
C LYS A 117 -5.99 -0.56 -7.87
N GLY A 118 -7.09 -0.96 -7.26
CA GLY A 118 -7.66 -2.27 -7.47
C GLY A 118 -9.16 -2.25 -7.32
N ARG A 119 -9.78 -3.35 -7.67
CA ARG A 119 -11.22 -3.50 -7.62
C ARG A 119 -11.57 -4.84 -7.03
N SER A 120 -12.63 -4.88 -6.19
CA SER A 120 -13.11 -6.13 -5.65
C SER A 120 -13.73 -7.00 -6.75
N ALA A 121 -13.78 -8.30 -6.50
CA ALA A 121 -14.53 -9.20 -7.36
C ALA A 121 -16.01 -8.81 -7.31
N LEU A 122 -16.74 -9.10 -8.38
CA LEU A 122 -18.17 -8.84 -8.43
C LEU A 122 -18.90 -9.63 -7.31
N TYR A 123 -19.93 -9.00 -6.77
CA TYR A 123 -20.78 -9.58 -5.73
C TYR A 123 -20.08 -9.87 -4.40
N LYS A 124 -18.92 -9.29 -4.17
CA LYS A 124 -18.25 -9.35 -2.87
C LYS A 124 -18.59 -8.11 -2.04
N GLU A 125 -18.80 -8.29 -0.76
CA GLU A 125 -19.08 -7.18 0.16
C GLU A 125 -17.76 -6.62 0.73
N TYR A 126 -17.48 -5.39 0.37
CA TYR A 126 -16.35 -4.67 0.92
C TYR A 126 -16.76 -3.30 1.45
#